data_e0237450c4c7e76b9040c5eaec2288ce
#
_entry.id   e0237450c4c7e76b9040c5eaec2288ce
#
_cell.length_a   1.000
_cell.length_b   1.000
_cell.length_c   1.000
_cell.angle_alpha   90.00
_cell.angle_beta   90.00
_cell.angle_gamma   90.00
#
_symmetry.space_group_name_H-M   'P 1'
#
loop_
_entity.id
_entity.type
_entity.pdbx_description
1 polymer ?
#
loop_
_entity_poly.entity_id
_entity_poly.type
_entity_poly.pdbx_seq_one_letter_code
_entity_poly.pdbx_strand_id
1 'polypeptide(L)'
;MTTETYVYKKEVDWSLLIEGLTLPMENQVVFGQIMGRFLARGESKDIKLYLNGKSYEAKIININFDPRFNRKKDTYQIRYKRNGELAKALQACFFKSYNYIKNVRENRDPSVRTMIKVPEEYKEYLVIYTTEYDDSFVLETIVTDDVQILKESVRGQQERVIEAKINYDITDEKAGITVNVQLVKMRKLNRKIGQNLKLLYGYRCQICGKLIGEEYGSHIAETHHIDYFVNSLNNDASNQMVVCPNHHSIIHDADPVFDRKNTAYIYSNGIRQKLALNVHL
;
A
#
# COMPACT_ATOMS: atom_id res chain seq x y z
N MET A 1 -21.11 -3.75 10.91
CA MET A 1 -19.65 -4.03 10.86
C MET A 1 -19.02 -2.96 10.00
N THR A 2 -18.29 -2.03 10.61
CA THR A 2 -17.63 -0.94 9.90
C THR A 2 -16.49 -1.51 9.07
N THR A 3 -16.65 -1.46 7.77
CA THR A 3 -15.62 -1.92 6.84
C THR A 3 -14.56 -0.84 6.68
N GLU A 4 -13.57 -0.82 7.59
CA GLU A 4 -12.35 -0.05 7.34
C GLU A 4 -11.78 -0.44 5.98
N THR A 5 -11.66 0.52 5.08
CA THR A 5 -11.08 0.29 3.75
C THR A 5 -9.67 0.84 3.73
N TYR A 6 -8.73 0.04 3.26
CA TYR A 6 -7.36 0.49 3.03
C TYR A 6 -7.32 1.63 2.01
N VAL A 7 -6.58 2.67 2.32
CA VAL A 7 -6.36 3.80 1.43
C VAL A 7 -4.95 3.76 0.85
N TYR A 8 -3.92 3.80 1.71
CA TYR A 8 -2.54 3.95 1.27
C TYR A 8 -1.54 3.44 2.31
N LYS A 9 -0.44 2.82 1.86
CA LYS A 9 0.75 2.53 2.66
C LYS A 9 1.89 3.43 2.19
N LYS A 10 2.44 4.21 3.09
CA LYS A 10 3.52 5.16 2.84
C LYS A 10 4.78 4.75 3.59
N GLU A 11 5.90 4.58 2.88
CA GLU A 11 7.22 4.52 3.52
C GLU A 11 7.51 5.85 4.22
N VAL A 12 8.04 5.78 5.43
CA VAL A 12 8.35 6.95 6.24
C VAL A 12 9.41 7.79 5.55
N ASP A 13 9.09 9.06 5.33
CA ASP A 13 9.99 10.06 4.79
C ASP A 13 9.93 11.35 5.63
N TRP A 14 10.79 12.29 5.33
CA TRP A 14 10.86 13.55 6.07
C TRP A 14 9.56 14.34 6.02
N SER A 15 8.88 14.38 4.88
CA SER A 15 7.64 15.13 4.72
C SER A 15 6.55 14.60 5.65
N LEU A 16 6.38 13.27 5.69
CA LEU A 16 5.44 12.59 6.57
C LEU A 16 5.74 12.87 8.05
N LEU A 17 7.00 12.91 8.43
CA LEU A 17 7.39 13.16 9.84
C LEU A 17 7.20 14.61 10.29
N ILE A 18 7.04 15.56 9.36
CA ILE A 18 7.05 16.99 9.69
C ILE A 18 5.72 17.68 9.39
N GLU A 19 5.07 17.41 8.25
CA GLU A 19 3.97 18.27 7.79
C GLU A 19 2.91 17.58 6.91
N GLY A 20 3.14 16.33 6.45
CA GLY A 20 2.17 15.65 5.61
C GLY A 20 2.77 14.72 4.58
N LEU A 21 1.92 14.21 3.69
CA LEU A 21 2.27 13.24 2.67
C LEU A 21 1.50 13.46 1.37
N THR A 22 2.08 13.02 0.25
CA THR A 22 1.43 13.01 -1.06
C THR A 22 0.78 11.65 -1.29
N LEU A 23 -0.44 11.65 -1.80
CA LEU A 23 -1.18 10.44 -2.17
C LEU A 23 -0.90 10.11 -3.63
N PRO A 24 -0.46 8.89 -3.96
CA PRO A 24 -0.37 8.41 -5.33
C PRO A 24 -1.72 8.46 -6.05
N MET A 25 -1.69 8.58 -7.38
CA MET A 25 -2.91 8.75 -8.18
C MET A 25 -3.89 7.59 -8.06
N GLU A 26 -3.39 6.37 -8.03
CA GLU A 26 -4.17 5.15 -7.87
C GLU A 26 -4.97 5.12 -6.56
N ASN A 27 -4.49 5.80 -5.53
CA ASN A 27 -5.16 5.91 -4.23
C ASN A 27 -6.15 7.09 -4.18
N GLN A 28 -6.05 8.05 -5.10
CA GLN A 28 -6.96 9.20 -5.17
C GLN A 28 -8.39 8.79 -5.52
N VAL A 29 -8.54 7.71 -6.30
CA VAL A 29 -9.87 7.13 -6.62
C VAL A 29 -10.60 6.69 -5.36
N VAL A 30 -9.90 6.05 -4.43
CA VAL A 30 -10.48 5.61 -3.14
C VAL A 30 -10.95 6.83 -2.33
N PHE A 31 -10.14 7.90 -2.30
CA PHE A 31 -10.54 9.15 -1.64
C PHE A 31 -11.75 9.82 -2.30
N GLY A 32 -11.80 9.87 -3.63
CA GLY A 32 -12.93 10.43 -4.36
C GLY A 32 -14.22 9.68 -4.08
N GLN A 33 -14.19 8.37 -4.02
CA GLN A 33 -15.35 7.53 -3.68
C GLN A 33 -15.84 7.77 -2.23
N ILE A 34 -14.91 7.86 -1.27
CA ILE A 34 -15.23 8.06 0.15
C ILE A 34 -15.76 9.45 0.41
N MET A 35 -15.17 10.49 -0.20
CA MET A 35 -15.61 11.87 -0.03
C MET A 35 -16.85 12.23 -0.88
N GLY A 36 -17.37 11.27 -1.67
CA GLY A 36 -18.50 11.47 -2.57
C GLY A 36 -18.24 12.40 -3.76
N ARG A 37 -17.04 13.00 -3.84
CA ARG A 37 -16.61 13.83 -4.97
C ARG A 37 -15.09 14.00 -5.01
N PHE A 38 -14.56 14.34 -6.16
CA PHE A 38 -13.18 14.79 -6.31
C PHE A 38 -13.04 16.27 -5.95
N LEU A 39 -11.95 16.63 -5.26
CA LEU A 39 -11.63 18.03 -5.00
C LEU A 39 -11.10 18.69 -6.28
N ALA A 40 -11.55 19.89 -6.59
CA ALA A 40 -10.98 20.70 -7.65
C ALA A 40 -9.56 21.16 -7.29
N ARG A 41 -8.76 21.55 -8.29
CA ARG A 41 -7.42 22.08 -8.03
C ARG A 41 -7.47 23.33 -7.15
N GLY A 42 -6.64 23.35 -6.13
CA GLY A 42 -6.62 24.41 -5.10
C GLY A 42 -7.66 24.25 -4.00
N GLU A 43 -8.58 23.29 -4.15
CA GLU A 43 -9.58 23.02 -3.11
C GLU A 43 -8.97 22.16 -1.99
N SER A 44 -9.48 22.36 -0.77
CA SER A 44 -9.13 21.58 0.40
C SER A 44 -10.35 21.21 1.22
N LYS A 45 -10.26 20.12 1.97
CA LYS A 45 -11.27 19.66 2.94
C LYS A 45 -10.58 19.36 4.26
N ASP A 46 -11.16 19.82 5.36
CA ASP A 46 -10.71 19.44 6.70
C ASP A 46 -11.04 17.97 6.97
N ILE A 47 -10.11 17.26 7.59
CA ILE A 47 -10.22 15.86 7.95
C ILE A 47 -9.67 15.60 9.35
N LYS A 48 -10.07 14.48 9.95
CA LYS A 48 -9.53 13.98 11.21
C LYS A 48 -8.71 12.73 10.99
N LEU A 49 -7.53 12.68 11.60
CA LEU A 49 -6.63 11.54 11.59
C LEU A 49 -6.54 10.94 12.98
N TYR A 50 -6.84 9.66 13.12
CA TYR A 50 -6.77 8.93 14.38
C TYR A 50 -5.49 8.10 14.42
N LEU A 51 -4.65 8.35 15.43
CA LEU A 51 -3.44 7.57 15.70
C LEU A 51 -3.43 7.14 17.17
N ASN A 52 -3.36 5.84 17.42
CA ASN A 52 -3.35 5.26 18.77
C ASN A 52 -4.50 5.79 19.67
N GLY A 53 -5.71 5.90 19.10
CA GLY A 53 -6.92 6.35 19.82
C GLY A 53 -7.04 7.87 20.04
N LYS A 54 -6.04 8.66 19.63
CA LYS A 54 -6.08 10.13 19.68
C LYS A 54 -6.39 10.71 18.30
N SER A 55 -7.27 11.73 18.25
CA SER A 55 -7.60 12.44 17.00
C SER A 55 -6.72 13.68 16.80
N TYR A 56 -6.43 13.97 15.53
CA TYR A 56 -5.62 15.10 15.09
C TYR A 56 -6.28 15.77 13.88
N GLU A 57 -6.26 17.10 13.87
CA GLU A 57 -6.76 17.89 12.74
C GLU A 57 -5.76 17.88 11.59
N ALA A 58 -6.28 17.70 10.38
CA ALA A 58 -5.50 17.71 9.14
C ALA A 58 -6.37 18.24 7.99
N LYS A 59 -5.77 18.40 6.80
CA LYS A 59 -6.46 18.77 5.57
C LYS A 59 -6.04 17.85 4.45
N ILE A 60 -6.98 17.48 3.60
CA ILE A 60 -6.68 16.96 2.28
C ILE A 60 -6.76 18.10 1.27
N ILE A 61 -5.79 18.22 0.39
CA ILE A 61 -5.67 19.33 -0.55
C ILE A 61 -5.35 18.77 -1.94
N ASN A 62 -6.09 19.21 -2.96
CA ASN A 62 -5.66 19.01 -4.35
C ASN A 62 -4.76 20.19 -4.75
N ILE A 63 -3.47 19.92 -4.96
CA ILE A 63 -2.46 20.97 -5.16
C ILE A 63 -2.70 21.69 -6.49
N ASN A 64 -2.80 23.03 -6.42
CA ASN A 64 -2.76 23.87 -7.59
C ASN A 64 -1.30 24.26 -7.89
N PHE A 65 -0.68 23.54 -8.82
CA PHE A 65 0.70 23.84 -9.22
C PHE A 65 0.75 25.11 -10.09
N ASP A 66 1.85 25.85 -9.96
CA ASP A 66 2.17 26.94 -10.86
C ASP A 66 2.12 26.43 -12.34
N PRO A 67 1.42 27.13 -13.23
CA PRO A 67 1.29 26.72 -14.64
C PRO A 67 2.63 26.46 -15.35
N ARG A 68 3.72 27.09 -14.89
CA ARG A 68 5.08 26.87 -15.41
C ARG A 68 5.55 25.42 -15.30
N PHE A 69 5.05 24.64 -14.33
CA PHE A 69 5.41 23.23 -14.17
C PHE A 69 4.65 22.29 -15.10
N ASN A 70 3.67 22.78 -15.89
CA ASN A 70 2.86 22.02 -16.85
C ASN A 70 2.37 20.65 -16.32
N ARG A 71 2.01 20.57 -15.03
CA ARG A 71 1.52 19.34 -14.42
C ARG A 71 0.04 19.15 -14.77
N LYS A 72 -0.22 18.16 -15.63
CA LYS A 72 -1.58 17.82 -16.08
C LYS A 72 -2.38 17.01 -15.06
N LYS A 73 -1.69 16.25 -14.19
CA LYS A 73 -2.31 15.32 -13.24
C LYS A 73 -2.60 16.01 -11.91
N ASP A 74 -3.75 15.69 -11.33
CA ASP A 74 -4.09 16.11 -9.97
C ASP A 74 -3.16 15.49 -8.95
N THR A 75 -2.89 16.22 -7.87
CA THR A 75 -2.01 15.76 -6.80
C THR A 75 -2.65 16.06 -5.46
N TYR A 76 -3.13 15.02 -4.79
CA TYR A 76 -3.67 15.13 -3.44
C TYR A 76 -2.56 15.00 -2.41
N GLN A 77 -2.65 15.86 -1.39
CA GLN A 77 -1.79 15.79 -0.21
C GLN A 77 -2.62 15.83 1.05
N ILE A 78 -2.24 15.02 2.03
CA ILE A 78 -2.68 15.19 3.40
C ILE A 78 -1.68 16.11 4.09
N ARG A 79 -2.16 17.21 4.67
CA ARG A 79 -1.37 18.21 5.37
C ARG A 79 -1.85 18.38 6.79
N TYR A 80 -0.91 18.49 7.72
CA TYR A 80 -1.15 18.82 9.13
C TYR A 80 -0.14 19.87 9.60
N LYS A 81 -0.35 20.41 10.80
CA LYS A 81 0.49 21.46 11.35
C LYS A 81 1.95 20.99 11.40
N ARG A 82 2.83 21.75 10.75
CA ARG A 82 4.27 21.47 10.71
C ARG A 82 4.84 21.42 12.14
N ASN A 83 5.56 20.34 12.46
CA ASN A 83 6.07 20.03 13.79
C ASN A 83 4.99 20.09 14.90
N GLY A 84 3.72 19.93 14.53
CA GLY A 84 2.59 19.89 15.45
C GLY A 84 2.50 18.59 16.25
N GLU A 85 1.39 18.40 16.95
CA GLU A 85 1.20 17.22 17.80
C GLU A 85 1.24 15.90 17.03
N LEU A 86 0.57 15.83 15.86
CA LEU A 86 0.61 14.62 15.02
C LEU A 86 2.02 14.34 14.52
N ALA A 87 2.74 15.37 14.04
CA ALA A 87 4.12 15.21 13.61
C ALA A 87 5.01 14.63 14.72
N LYS A 88 4.89 15.15 15.95
CA LYS A 88 5.62 14.65 17.13
C LYS A 88 5.23 13.21 17.47
N ALA A 89 3.94 12.87 17.39
CA ALA A 89 3.46 11.52 17.63
C ALA A 89 4.01 10.54 16.59
N LEU A 90 4.04 10.93 15.30
CA LEU A 90 4.63 10.12 14.23
C LEU A 90 6.15 9.94 14.40
N GLN A 91 6.87 11.01 14.80
CA GLN A 91 8.31 10.93 15.12
C GLN A 91 8.60 9.96 16.28
N ALA A 92 7.71 9.92 17.28
CA ALA A 92 7.83 8.98 18.40
C ALA A 92 7.53 7.54 17.96
N CYS A 93 6.50 7.32 17.12
CA CYS A 93 6.18 5.99 16.59
C CYS A 93 7.29 5.47 15.66
N PHE A 94 7.80 6.31 14.77
CA PHE A 94 8.80 5.97 13.76
C PHE A 94 10.22 6.37 14.17
N PHE A 95 10.58 6.03 15.39
CA PHE A 95 11.82 6.48 16.02
C PHE A 95 13.08 6.11 15.22
N LYS A 96 13.14 4.90 14.66
CA LYS A 96 14.30 4.42 13.92
C LYS A 96 14.47 5.16 12.58
N SER A 97 13.40 5.23 11.77
CA SER A 97 13.40 6.02 10.52
C SER A 97 13.67 7.50 10.78
N TYR A 98 13.04 8.08 11.81
CA TYR A 98 13.21 9.49 12.15
C TYR A 98 14.66 9.84 12.47
N ASN A 99 15.29 9.07 13.37
CA ASN A 99 16.69 9.33 13.75
C ASN A 99 17.64 9.14 12.57
N TYR A 100 17.44 8.11 11.76
CA TYR A 100 18.24 7.91 10.56
C TYR A 100 18.12 9.10 9.60
N ILE A 101 16.89 9.48 9.22
CA ILE A 101 16.66 10.59 8.28
C ILE A 101 17.19 11.92 8.84
N LYS A 102 16.97 12.18 10.13
CA LYS A 102 17.46 13.38 10.81
C LYS A 102 18.98 13.46 10.76
N ASN A 103 19.69 12.39 11.14
CA ASN A 103 21.14 12.33 11.11
C ASN A 103 21.70 12.57 9.70
N VAL A 104 21.14 11.91 8.68
CA VAL A 104 21.58 12.13 7.29
C VAL A 104 21.36 13.58 6.85
N ARG A 105 20.22 14.21 7.26
CA ARG A 105 19.93 15.62 6.92
C ARG A 105 20.90 16.59 7.58
N GLU A 106 21.27 16.36 8.83
CA GLU A 106 22.18 17.21 9.59
C GLU A 106 23.62 17.13 9.08
N ASN A 107 24.01 15.99 8.51
CA ASN A 107 25.38 15.75 8.06
C ASN A 107 25.59 15.90 6.54
N ARG A 108 24.54 16.18 5.76
CA ARG A 108 24.67 16.36 4.31
C ARG A 108 24.79 17.83 3.91
N ASP A 109 25.39 18.08 2.76
CA ASP A 109 25.42 19.40 2.13
C ASP A 109 23.98 19.98 1.99
N PRO A 110 23.73 21.19 2.48
CA PRO A 110 22.40 21.85 2.38
C PRO A 110 21.90 22.06 0.95
N SER A 111 22.77 22.09 -0.04
CA SER A 111 22.41 22.20 -1.46
C SER A 111 21.78 20.93 -2.03
N VAL A 112 22.05 19.77 -1.43
CA VAL A 112 21.55 18.47 -1.88
C VAL A 112 20.08 18.31 -1.47
N ARG A 113 19.17 18.33 -2.46
CA ARG A 113 17.71 18.22 -2.26
C ARG A 113 17.12 16.84 -2.58
N THR A 114 17.96 15.85 -2.87
CA THR A 114 17.49 14.49 -3.19
C THR A 114 16.79 13.85 -1.99
N MET A 115 15.82 13.01 -2.28
CA MET A 115 15.13 12.23 -1.25
C MET A 115 16.14 11.29 -0.54
N ILE A 116 16.05 11.22 0.77
CA ILE A 116 16.86 10.28 1.56
C ILE A 116 16.24 8.91 1.43
N LYS A 117 17.01 7.95 0.93
CA LYS A 117 16.60 6.54 0.92
C LYS A 117 16.90 5.93 2.28
N VAL A 118 15.90 5.38 2.92
CA VAL A 118 16.05 4.69 4.21
C VAL A 118 16.48 3.25 3.93
N PRO A 119 17.58 2.75 4.56
CA PRO A 119 17.98 1.35 4.46
C PRO A 119 16.90 0.40 4.99
N GLU A 120 16.86 -0.83 4.49
CA GLU A 120 15.83 -1.82 4.82
C GLU A 120 15.68 -2.07 6.34
N GLU A 121 16.77 -2.03 7.08
CA GLU A 121 16.81 -2.24 8.53
C GLU A 121 16.17 -1.10 9.35
N TYR A 122 15.94 0.07 8.73
CA TYR A 122 15.31 1.23 9.35
C TYR A 122 13.97 1.60 8.70
N LYS A 123 13.53 0.88 7.66
CA LYS A 123 12.26 1.16 7.00
C LYS A 123 11.06 0.92 7.92
N GLU A 124 10.21 1.90 7.98
CA GLU A 124 8.94 1.90 8.70
C GLU A 124 7.85 2.47 7.79
N TYR A 125 6.59 2.13 8.04
CA TYR A 125 5.50 2.51 7.15
C TYR A 125 4.29 3.02 7.92
N LEU A 126 3.65 4.07 7.36
CA LEU A 126 2.33 4.52 7.78
C LEU A 126 1.28 3.88 6.87
N VAL A 127 0.23 3.34 7.46
CA VAL A 127 -0.94 2.84 6.74
C VAL A 127 -2.15 3.68 7.08
N ILE A 128 -2.93 4.05 6.07
CA ILE A 128 -4.13 4.86 6.20
C ILE A 128 -5.33 3.99 5.85
N TYR A 129 -6.34 4.00 6.72
CA TYR A 129 -7.64 3.37 6.50
C TYR A 129 -8.77 4.39 6.61
N THR A 130 -9.88 4.12 5.95
CA THR A 130 -11.11 4.87 6.15
C THR A 130 -11.75 4.52 7.48
N THR A 131 -12.68 5.36 7.92
CA THR A 131 -13.64 5.04 8.95
C THR A 131 -15.06 4.99 8.34
N GLU A 132 -16.06 4.93 9.18
CA GLU A 132 -17.49 5.09 8.81
C GLU A 132 -17.86 6.55 8.48
N TYR A 133 -16.97 7.50 8.73
CA TYR A 133 -17.19 8.94 8.49
C TYR A 133 -16.34 9.40 7.30
N ASP A 134 -16.94 10.22 6.43
CA ASP A 134 -16.34 10.68 5.17
C ASP A 134 -15.11 11.60 5.33
N ASP A 135 -14.89 12.13 6.52
CA ASP A 135 -13.83 13.08 6.85
C ASP A 135 -12.83 12.53 7.86
N SER A 136 -12.90 11.25 8.17
CA SER A 136 -12.12 10.65 9.25
C SER A 136 -11.34 9.43 8.77
N PHE A 137 -10.06 9.33 9.18
CA PHE A 137 -9.16 8.25 8.78
C PHE A 137 -8.37 7.73 9.97
N VAL A 138 -8.13 6.42 9.98
CA VAL A 138 -7.27 5.76 10.97
C VAL A 138 -5.88 5.59 10.40
N LEU A 139 -4.89 5.92 11.22
CA LEU A 139 -3.47 5.71 10.95
C LEU A 139 -2.98 4.50 11.75
N GLU A 140 -2.38 3.54 11.06
CA GLU A 140 -1.65 2.43 11.67
C GLU A 140 -0.17 2.53 11.33
N THR A 141 0.68 2.21 12.30
CA THR A 141 2.13 2.20 12.13
C THR A 141 2.63 0.77 11.95
N ILE A 142 3.54 0.57 11.00
CA ILE A 142 4.32 -0.67 10.83
C ILE A 142 5.77 -0.29 11.11
N VAL A 143 6.26 -0.70 12.26
CA VAL A 143 7.62 -0.39 12.71
C VAL A 143 8.59 -1.53 12.36
N THR A 144 9.88 -1.27 12.47
CA THR A 144 10.93 -2.28 12.14
C THR A 144 10.78 -3.60 12.89
N ASP A 145 10.29 -3.57 14.13
CA ASP A 145 10.06 -4.78 14.91
C ASP A 145 8.91 -5.61 14.35
N ASP A 146 7.84 -4.98 13.82
CA ASP A 146 6.75 -5.66 13.11
C ASP A 146 7.30 -6.38 11.86
N VAL A 147 8.18 -5.71 11.11
CA VAL A 147 8.82 -6.28 9.90
C VAL A 147 9.71 -7.47 10.27
N GLN A 148 10.48 -7.38 11.35
CA GLN A 148 11.35 -8.48 11.80
C GLN A 148 10.53 -9.72 12.19
N ILE A 149 9.46 -9.53 12.97
CA ILE A 149 8.56 -10.63 13.36
C ILE A 149 7.94 -11.29 12.12
N LEU A 150 7.56 -10.48 11.12
CA LEU A 150 7.05 -11.03 9.87
C LEU A 150 8.11 -11.87 9.14
N LYS A 151 9.35 -11.37 9.03
CA LYS A 151 10.48 -12.13 8.44
C LYS A 151 10.66 -13.50 9.08
N GLU A 152 10.63 -13.54 10.38
CA GLU A 152 10.76 -14.79 11.13
C GLU A 152 9.58 -15.73 10.88
N SER A 153 8.36 -15.20 10.78
CA SER A 153 7.15 -15.99 10.59
C SER A 153 7.01 -16.61 9.21
N VAL A 154 7.62 -16.01 8.17
CA VAL A 154 7.58 -16.54 6.77
C VAL A 154 8.81 -17.36 6.41
N ARG A 155 9.85 -17.33 7.24
CA ARG A 155 11.13 -17.98 6.98
C ARG A 155 10.96 -19.49 6.75
N GLY A 156 11.43 -19.97 5.60
CA GLY A 156 11.37 -21.38 5.23
C GLY A 156 9.99 -21.86 4.76
N GLN A 157 9.00 -20.99 4.60
CA GLN A 157 7.69 -21.35 4.04
C GLN A 157 7.68 -21.15 2.53
N GLN A 158 6.83 -21.93 1.82
CA GLN A 158 6.61 -21.75 0.39
C GLN A 158 5.62 -20.61 0.14
N GLU A 159 5.83 -19.82 -0.93
CA GLU A 159 4.97 -18.68 -1.28
C GLU A 159 3.49 -19.06 -1.35
N ARG A 160 3.16 -20.14 -2.06
CA ARG A 160 1.77 -20.62 -2.19
C ARG A 160 1.07 -20.86 -0.84
N VAL A 161 1.83 -21.33 0.16
CA VAL A 161 1.31 -21.55 1.52
C VAL A 161 1.08 -20.22 2.23
N ILE A 162 1.98 -19.25 2.03
CA ILE A 162 1.85 -17.91 2.60
C ILE A 162 0.67 -17.17 1.96
N GLU A 163 0.56 -17.17 0.62
CA GLU A 163 -0.57 -16.55 -0.08
C GLU A 163 -1.90 -17.17 0.34
N ALA A 164 -1.99 -18.49 0.46
CA ALA A 164 -3.18 -19.15 0.97
C ALA A 164 -3.53 -18.68 2.40
N LYS A 165 -2.55 -18.59 3.30
CA LYS A 165 -2.77 -18.08 4.67
C LYS A 165 -3.17 -16.62 4.73
N ILE A 166 -2.70 -15.79 3.80
CA ILE A 166 -3.03 -14.37 3.73
C ILE A 166 -4.43 -14.15 3.14
N ASN A 167 -4.82 -14.95 2.14
CA ASN A 167 -6.07 -14.81 1.40
C ASN A 167 -7.27 -15.48 2.08
N TYR A 168 -7.06 -16.46 2.97
CA TYR A 168 -8.16 -17.11 3.71
C TYR A 168 -8.63 -16.25 4.88
N ASP A 169 -9.96 -16.12 5.03
CA ASP A 169 -10.62 -15.69 6.27
C ASP A 169 -10.45 -16.81 7.31
N ILE A 170 -9.37 -16.77 8.06
CA ILE A 170 -9.25 -17.63 9.25
C ILE A 170 -10.05 -16.96 10.37
N THR A 171 -11.35 -17.15 10.37
CA THR A 171 -12.22 -17.00 11.52
C THR A 171 -12.21 -18.31 12.34
N ASP A 172 -11.04 -18.81 12.67
CA ASP A 172 -10.93 -19.90 13.63
C ASP A 172 -10.47 -19.36 14.98
N GLU A 173 -11.43 -18.81 15.72
CA GLU A 173 -11.26 -18.36 17.11
C GLU A 173 -10.91 -19.51 18.09
N LYS A 174 -10.93 -20.76 17.63
CA LYS A 174 -10.74 -21.96 18.46
C LYS A 174 -9.39 -22.65 18.30
N ALA A 175 -8.61 -22.36 17.27
CA ALA A 175 -7.25 -22.82 17.20
C ALA A 175 -6.40 -21.96 18.14
N GLY A 176 -5.99 -22.50 19.28
CA GLY A 176 -5.23 -21.83 20.34
C GLY A 176 -3.80 -21.39 19.92
N ILE A 177 -3.72 -20.71 18.78
CA ILE A 177 -2.53 -20.03 18.30
C ILE A 177 -2.61 -18.63 18.89
N THR A 178 -1.68 -18.31 19.76
CA THR A 178 -1.40 -16.93 20.17
C THR A 178 -1.02 -16.17 18.90
N VAL A 179 -2.01 -15.60 18.22
CA VAL A 179 -1.79 -14.88 16.96
C VAL A 179 -1.06 -13.60 17.33
N ASN A 180 0.17 -13.48 16.89
CA ASN A 180 0.98 -12.29 17.10
C ASN A 180 0.27 -11.09 16.45
N VAL A 181 0.03 -10.02 17.21
CA VAL A 181 -0.68 -8.82 16.77
C VAL A 181 -0.06 -8.23 15.50
N GLN A 182 1.27 -8.31 15.37
CA GLN A 182 2.00 -7.81 14.20
C GLN A 182 1.70 -8.63 12.93
N LEU A 183 1.59 -9.95 13.05
CA LEU A 183 1.16 -10.82 11.94
C LEU A 183 -0.26 -10.49 11.48
N VAL A 184 -1.16 -10.19 12.42
CA VAL A 184 -2.52 -9.75 12.10
C VAL A 184 -2.52 -8.44 11.34
N LYS A 185 -1.71 -7.45 11.76
CA LYS A 185 -1.56 -6.18 11.04
C LYS A 185 -1.12 -6.39 9.59
N MET A 186 -0.07 -7.19 9.39
CA MET A 186 0.48 -7.43 8.05
C MET A 186 -0.50 -8.19 7.14
N ARG A 187 -1.21 -9.17 7.67
CA ARG A 187 -2.27 -9.90 6.95
C ARG A 187 -3.43 -8.98 6.57
N LYS A 188 -3.89 -8.16 7.52
CA LYS A 188 -4.94 -7.15 7.27
C LYS A 188 -4.54 -6.22 6.12
N LEU A 189 -3.31 -5.71 6.14
CA LEU A 189 -2.79 -4.83 5.11
C LEU A 189 -2.77 -5.51 3.74
N ASN A 190 -2.19 -6.70 3.64
CA ASN A 190 -2.07 -7.43 2.38
C ASN A 190 -3.44 -7.71 1.74
N ARG A 191 -4.38 -8.21 2.54
CA ARG A 191 -5.76 -8.46 2.10
C ARG A 191 -6.43 -7.19 1.55
N LYS A 192 -6.27 -6.05 2.24
CA LYS A 192 -6.87 -4.77 1.83
C LYS A 192 -6.26 -4.23 0.54
N ILE A 193 -4.95 -4.33 0.36
CA ILE A 193 -4.28 -3.95 -0.88
C ILE A 193 -4.79 -4.79 -2.05
N GLY A 194 -4.80 -6.10 -1.91
CA GLY A 194 -5.30 -7.00 -2.94
C GLY A 194 -6.77 -6.74 -3.29
N GLN A 195 -7.62 -6.44 -2.31
CA GLN A 195 -9.02 -6.11 -2.56
C GLN A 195 -9.17 -4.80 -3.35
N ASN A 196 -8.40 -3.78 -3.02
CA ASN A 196 -8.40 -2.52 -3.77
C ASN A 196 -7.95 -2.70 -5.22
N LEU A 197 -6.93 -3.53 -5.45
CA LEU A 197 -6.51 -3.86 -6.81
C LEU A 197 -7.60 -4.61 -7.58
N LYS A 198 -8.28 -5.57 -6.96
CA LYS A 198 -9.42 -6.25 -7.59
C LYS A 198 -10.51 -5.27 -8.01
N LEU A 199 -10.85 -4.31 -7.16
CA LEU A 199 -11.81 -3.24 -7.49
C LEU A 199 -11.29 -2.35 -8.61
N LEU A 200 -10.00 -1.95 -8.60
CA LEU A 200 -9.39 -1.12 -9.63
C LEU A 200 -9.50 -1.75 -11.03
N TYR A 201 -9.35 -3.06 -11.11
CA TYR A 201 -9.45 -3.82 -12.38
C TYR A 201 -10.86 -4.40 -12.64
N GLY A 202 -11.86 -4.09 -11.83
CA GLY A 202 -13.19 -4.66 -11.94
C GLY A 202 -13.16 -6.19 -11.92
N TYR A 203 -12.31 -6.78 -11.06
CA TYR A 203 -12.08 -8.22 -10.93
C TYR A 203 -11.57 -8.91 -12.20
N ARG A 204 -11.09 -8.14 -13.21
CA ARG A 204 -10.53 -8.70 -14.44
C ARG A 204 -9.08 -9.12 -14.25
N CYS A 205 -8.72 -10.25 -14.85
CA CYS A 205 -7.35 -10.73 -14.87
C CYS A 205 -6.46 -9.78 -15.69
N GLN A 206 -5.38 -9.28 -15.10
CA GLN A 206 -4.45 -8.40 -15.81
C GLN A 206 -3.73 -9.08 -16.98
N ILE A 207 -3.56 -10.41 -16.94
CA ILE A 207 -2.89 -11.17 -17.99
C ILE A 207 -3.80 -11.39 -19.19
N CYS A 208 -5.03 -11.86 -19.01
CA CYS A 208 -5.93 -12.20 -20.12
C CYS A 208 -7.11 -11.24 -20.31
N GLY A 209 -7.31 -10.27 -19.43
CA GLY A 209 -8.41 -9.31 -19.48
C GLY A 209 -9.79 -9.88 -19.11
N LYS A 210 -9.92 -11.19 -18.88
CA LYS A 210 -11.21 -11.84 -18.64
C LYS A 210 -11.70 -11.63 -17.21
N LEU A 211 -13.01 -11.48 -17.06
CA LEU A 211 -13.74 -11.58 -15.82
C LEU A 211 -14.24 -13.03 -15.70
N ILE A 212 -13.91 -13.72 -14.62
CA ILE A 212 -14.29 -15.13 -14.44
C ILE A 212 -15.53 -15.21 -13.56
N GLY A 213 -16.52 -15.97 -14.01
CA GLY A 213 -17.78 -16.22 -13.29
C GLY A 213 -18.85 -15.20 -13.56
N GLU A 214 -18.65 -14.28 -14.52
CA GLU A 214 -19.64 -13.24 -14.87
C GLU A 214 -21.00 -13.85 -15.25
N GLU A 215 -20.99 -14.96 -16.01
CA GLU A 215 -22.17 -15.69 -16.42
C GLU A 215 -22.98 -16.30 -15.25
N TYR A 216 -22.36 -16.42 -14.09
CA TYR A 216 -22.98 -16.92 -12.85
C TYR A 216 -23.26 -15.79 -11.84
N GLY A 217 -23.08 -14.52 -12.23
CA GLY A 217 -23.19 -13.38 -11.33
C GLY A 217 -22.08 -13.32 -10.27
N SER A 218 -20.95 -13.99 -10.54
CA SER A 218 -19.80 -14.06 -9.64
C SER A 218 -18.57 -13.35 -10.23
N HIS A 219 -17.65 -12.94 -9.35
CA HIS A 219 -16.42 -12.25 -9.75
C HIS A 219 -15.23 -12.93 -9.08
N ILE A 220 -14.57 -13.84 -9.80
CA ILE A 220 -13.46 -14.64 -9.26
C ILE A 220 -12.15 -14.08 -9.76
N ALA A 221 -11.37 -13.48 -8.86
CA ALA A 221 -10.02 -13.02 -9.11
C ALA A 221 -9.16 -13.22 -7.86
N GLU A 222 -7.87 -13.44 -8.07
CA GLU A 222 -6.87 -13.61 -7.02
C GLU A 222 -5.82 -12.50 -7.13
N THR A 223 -5.08 -12.25 -6.05
CA THR A 223 -3.91 -11.39 -6.09
C THR A 223 -2.66 -12.23 -6.01
N HIS A 224 -1.66 -11.88 -6.79
CA HIS A 224 -0.39 -12.56 -6.88
C HIS A 224 0.76 -11.57 -6.68
N HIS A 225 1.78 -11.95 -5.90
CA HIS A 225 3.00 -11.15 -5.75
C HIS A 225 3.94 -11.38 -6.93
N ILE A 226 4.31 -10.31 -7.62
CA ILE A 226 5.25 -10.36 -8.76
C ILE A 226 6.62 -10.86 -8.29
N ASP A 227 7.17 -10.22 -7.26
CA ASP A 227 8.35 -10.73 -6.54
C ASP A 227 7.83 -11.43 -5.28
N TYR A 228 8.00 -12.72 -5.20
CA TYR A 228 7.41 -13.55 -4.14
C TYR A 228 7.62 -12.95 -2.75
N PHE A 229 6.52 -12.89 -1.99
CA PHE A 229 6.49 -12.24 -0.69
C PHE A 229 7.48 -12.87 0.32
N VAL A 230 7.66 -14.18 0.28
CA VAL A 230 8.63 -14.90 1.13
C VAL A 230 10.07 -14.41 0.95
N ASN A 231 10.40 -13.88 -0.23
CA ASN A 231 11.74 -13.40 -0.57
C ASN A 231 11.85 -11.88 -0.40
N SER A 232 10.83 -11.15 -0.86
CA SER A 232 10.86 -9.68 -0.96
C SER A 232 10.32 -8.99 0.28
N LEU A 233 9.38 -9.62 1.02
CA LEU A 233 8.52 -9.04 2.06
C LEU A 233 7.77 -7.78 1.58
N ASN A 234 7.71 -7.61 0.26
CA ASN A 234 7.10 -6.46 -0.38
C ASN A 234 5.65 -6.78 -0.74
N ASN A 235 4.72 -6.23 0.02
CA ASN A 235 3.28 -6.27 -0.26
C ASN A 235 2.72 -4.96 -0.81
N ASP A 236 3.55 -4.10 -1.39
CA ASP A 236 3.09 -2.89 -2.06
C ASP A 236 2.22 -3.22 -3.28
N ALA A 237 1.29 -2.33 -3.62
CA ALA A 237 0.47 -2.49 -4.80
C ALA A 237 1.32 -2.69 -6.07
N SER A 238 2.47 -1.99 -6.18
CA SER A 238 3.44 -2.15 -7.27
C SER A 238 4.11 -3.54 -7.36
N ASN A 239 3.94 -4.38 -6.35
CA ASN A 239 4.41 -5.76 -6.32
C ASN A 239 3.27 -6.78 -6.37
N GLN A 240 2.04 -6.35 -6.57
CA GLN A 240 0.88 -7.24 -6.67
C GLN A 240 0.17 -7.06 -8.02
N MET A 241 -0.44 -8.13 -8.51
CA MET A 241 -1.31 -8.08 -9.67
C MET A 241 -2.57 -8.90 -9.46
N VAL A 242 -3.62 -8.54 -10.20
CA VAL A 242 -4.89 -9.27 -10.20
C VAL A 242 -4.87 -10.30 -11.32
N VAL A 243 -5.05 -11.55 -10.98
CA VAL A 243 -5.03 -12.68 -11.91
C VAL A 243 -6.25 -13.58 -11.74
N CYS A 244 -6.62 -14.30 -12.77
CA CYS A 244 -7.61 -15.38 -12.62
C CYS A 244 -6.94 -16.63 -12.01
N PRO A 245 -7.70 -17.56 -11.40
CA PRO A 245 -7.14 -18.76 -10.79
C PRO A 245 -6.24 -19.59 -11.71
N ASN A 246 -6.56 -19.64 -13.01
CA ASN A 246 -5.74 -20.36 -13.99
C ASN A 246 -4.35 -19.71 -14.14
N HIS A 247 -4.29 -18.38 -14.34
CA HIS A 247 -3.01 -17.67 -14.46
C HIS A 247 -2.24 -17.68 -13.14
N HIS A 248 -2.91 -17.60 -12.00
CA HIS A 248 -2.28 -17.74 -10.69
C HIS A 248 -1.56 -19.09 -10.57
N SER A 249 -2.26 -20.19 -10.89
CA SER A 249 -1.68 -21.53 -10.87
C SER A 249 -0.53 -21.71 -11.87
N ILE A 250 -0.67 -21.17 -13.10
CA ILE A 250 0.38 -21.23 -14.12
C ILE A 250 1.65 -20.51 -13.68
N ILE A 251 1.53 -19.33 -13.05
CA ILE A 251 2.70 -18.59 -12.58
C ILE A 251 3.43 -19.37 -11.49
N HIS A 252 2.71 -19.97 -10.55
CA HIS A 252 3.33 -20.76 -9.47
C HIS A 252 3.95 -22.09 -9.98
N ASP A 253 3.41 -22.66 -11.05
CA ASP A 253 3.92 -23.90 -11.62
C ASP A 253 5.14 -23.67 -12.52
N ALA A 254 5.06 -22.64 -13.37
CA ALA A 254 6.07 -22.36 -14.39
C ALA A 254 7.16 -21.36 -13.94
N ASP A 255 6.99 -20.70 -12.82
CA ASP A 255 7.92 -19.72 -12.20
C ASP A 255 8.56 -18.74 -13.22
N PRO A 256 7.74 -17.99 -14.01
CA PRO A 256 8.25 -17.09 -15.02
C PRO A 256 8.85 -15.82 -14.41
N VAL A 257 9.81 -15.20 -15.10
CA VAL A 257 10.40 -13.93 -14.71
C VAL A 257 9.50 -12.76 -15.18
N PHE A 258 9.22 -11.80 -14.32
CA PHE A 258 8.48 -10.60 -14.72
C PHE A 258 9.40 -9.47 -15.18
N ASP A 259 9.28 -9.12 -16.46
CA ASP A 259 9.95 -7.96 -17.06
C ASP A 259 9.15 -6.68 -16.76
N ARG A 260 9.54 -5.96 -15.72
CA ARG A 260 8.86 -4.73 -15.27
C ARG A 260 8.86 -3.62 -16.33
N LYS A 261 9.92 -3.55 -17.15
CA LYS A 261 10.04 -2.52 -18.20
C LYS A 261 9.01 -2.73 -19.31
N ASN A 262 8.77 -3.96 -19.68
CA ASN A 262 7.84 -4.31 -20.76
C ASN A 262 6.48 -4.82 -20.25
N THR A 263 6.29 -4.87 -18.93
CA THR A 263 5.10 -5.38 -18.23
C THR A 263 4.65 -6.73 -18.81
N ALA A 264 5.56 -7.70 -18.77
CA ALA A 264 5.37 -9.02 -19.37
C ALA A 264 6.03 -10.12 -18.56
N TYR A 265 5.39 -11.28 -18.46
CA TYR A 265 6.03 -12.51 -18.00
C TYR A 265 6.85 -13.15 -19.11
N ILE A 266 8.03 -13.64 -18.76
CA ILE A 266 8.94 -14.40 -19.63
C ILE A 266 9.06 -15.82 -19.06
N TYR A 267 8.53 -16.77 -19.78
CA TYR A 267 8.54 -18.19 -19.42
C TYR A 267 9.84 -18.87 -19.90
N SER A 268 10.24 -19.95 -19.23
CA SER A 268 11.44 -20.72 -19.56
C SER A 268 11.45 -21.30 -20.99
N ASN A 269 10.28 -21.53 -21.59
CA ASN A 269 10.10 -21.96 -22.96
C ASN A 269 10.16 -20.82 -24.01
N GLY A 270 10.50 -19.59 -23.59
CA GLY A 270 10.61 -18.43 -24.46
C GLY A 270 9.30 -17.68 -24.73
N ILE A 271 8.17 -18.14 -24.23
CA ILE A 271 6.90 -17.41 -24.35
C ILE A 271 6.98 -16.09 -23.54
N ARG A 272 6.57 -15.00 -24.18
CA ARG A 272 6.42 -13.69 -23.55
C ARG A 272 4.94 -13.33 -23.48
N GLN A 273 4.40 -13.25 -22.28
CA GLN A 273 3.01 -12.93 -22.02
C GLN A 273 2.89 -11.48 -21.49
N LYS A 274 2.51 -10.55 -22.36
CA LYS A 274 2.20 -9.17 -21.97
C LYS A 274 0.90 -9.11 -21.17
N LEU A 275 0.83 -8.14 -20.26
CA LEU A 275 -0.41 -7.84 -19.57
C LEU A 275 -1.42 -7.25 -20.54
N ALA A 276 -2.66 -7.77 -20.52
CA ALA A 276 -3.79 -7.20 -21.26
C ALA A 276 -4.30 -5.91 -20.59
N LEU A 277 -4.17 -5.83 -19.28
CA LEU A 277 -4.57 -4.65 -18.48
C LEU A 277 -3.41 -4.20 -17.60
N ASN A 278 -3.10 -2.91 -17.64
CA ASN A 278 -2.12 -2.32 -16.74
C ASN A 278 -2.45 -0.86 -16.44
N VAL A 279 -2.68 -0.54 -15.17
CA VAL A 279 -3.00 0.80 -14.67
C VAL A 279 -1.98 1.26 -13.64
N HIS A 280 -1.39 0.33 -12.87
CA HIS A 280 -0.60 0.65 -11.67
C HIS A 280 0.84 0.11 -11.65
N LEU A 281 1.19 -0.80 -12.58
CA LEU A 281 2.56 -1.37 -12.71
C LEU A 281 3.41 -0.59 -13.71
#